data_468bf3628bbd696fe5d0b04d7c7e17e4
#
_entry.id   468bf3628bbd696fe5d0b04d7c7e17e4
#
_cell.length_a   1.000
_cell.length_b   1.000
_cell.length_c   1.000
_cell.angle_alpha   90.00
_cell.angle_beta   90.00
_cell.angle_gamma   90.00
#
_symmetry.space_group_name_H-M   'P 1'
#
loop_
_entity.id
_entity.type
_entity.pdbx_description
1 polymer ?
#
loop_
_entity_poly.entity_id
_entity_poly.type
_entity_poly.pdbx_seq_one_letter_code
_entity_poly.pdbx_strand_id
1 'polypeptide(L)'
;MTHSEIKQNRRKQSDYPLPFKLQVIRQIEGGEMTYIQAQNYYGIQGKSTVLVWLRKYGTLDWTNPMRVHMPKSKETPAQRIKRLEKELSDEKLKNKILNTMIDMSDKQHGTQIRKNSTQAFWRIRQQRAESLSRCCRLFGISRQAVYQGQWRQDVRMKEKEKVINLVLQARMSLPRLGTRKLYYLIKPKLESQGIKMGRDGLFTCLRLNHMLVKPKKSYTKTTMSKHWLHKHPNLLKDIKLQYPEQVYVSDITYIKSRQKTHYLSLVTDAYSRKIVGYHLSDDLNAESVVNALKMAVKGRNKDIPLIHHSDRGLQYCSAVYQKVLHKYNITPSMTDGYDCYQNALAERVNGILKQELLGDICNNYKDLKLLVKHSIEIYNMKRPHLALNMKTPNFIHQKTDGYKSIGSYNILV
;
A
#
# COMPACT_ATOMS: atom_id res chain seq x y z
N MET A 1 -38.22 -1.71 -20.52
CA MET A 1 -37.09 -0.73 -20.64
C MET A 1 -35.80 -1.47 -20.36
N THR A 2 -35.01 -1.57 -21.36
CA THR A 2 -33.88 -2.47 -21.54
C THR A 2 -32.72 -2.13 -20.60
N HIS A 3 -32.30 -3.12 -19.81
CA HIS A 3 -31.01 -3.08 -19.10
C HIS A 3 -29.88 -2.98 -20.12
N SER A 4 -29.23 -1.82 -20.20
CA SER A 4 -27.95 -1.67 -20.91
C SER A 4 -26.86 -2.38 -20.10
N GLU A 5 -26.49 -3.57 -20.55
CA GLU A 5 -25.31 -4.28 -20.11
C GLU A 5 -24.08 -3.40 -20.38
N ILE A 6 -23.51 -2.83 -19.33
CA ILE A 6 -22.16 -2.26 -19.39
C ILE A 6 -21.23 -3.45 -19.66
N LYS A 7 -20.80 -3.62 -20.91
CA LYS A 7 -19.74 -4.56 -21.29
C LYS A 7 -18.49 -4.22 -20.50
N GLN A 8 -18.28 -4.90 -19.37
CA GLN A 8 -16.99 -4.85 -18.67
C GLN A 8 -15.94 -5.45 -19.61
N ASN A 9 -15.01 -4.63 -20.09
CA ASN A 9 -13.88 -5.10 -20.86
C ASN A 9 -13.19 -6.24 -20.11
N ARG A 10 -13.13 -7.43 -20.71
CA ARG A 10 -12.46 -8.61 -20.13
C ARG A 10 -10.99 -8.29 -19.94
N ARG A 11 -10.55 -8.20 -18.67
CA ARG A 11 -9.15 -7.97 -18.33
C ARG A 11 -8.33 -9.23 -18.61
N LYS A 12 -7.16 -9.06 -19.25
CA LYS A 12 -6.21 -10.13 -19.46
C LYS A 12 -5.33 -10.32 -18.22
N GLN A 13 -4.68 -11.46 -18.09
CA GLN A 13 -3.78 -11.76 -16.95
C GLN A 13 -2.58 -10.79 -16.86
N SER A 14 -2.17 -10.20 -17.99
CA SER A 14 -1.17 -9.12 -18.07
C SER A 14 -1.63 -7.80 -17.45
N ASP A 15 -2.93 -7.58 -17.31
CA ASP A 15 -3.48 -6.32 -16.84
C ASP A 15 -3.37 -6.13 -15.30
N TYR A 16 -2.95 -7.20 -14.58
CA TYR A 16 -2.73 -7.15 -13.14
C TYR A 16 -1.23 -7.01 -12.83
N PRO A 17 -0.81 -5.89 -12.18
CA PRO A 17 0.59 -5.68 -11.80
C PRO A 17 1.10 -6.76 -10.84
N LEU A 18 2.38 -7.12 -10.94
CA LEU A 18 2.96 -8.17 -10.10
C LEU A 18 2.84 -7.88 -8.59
N PRO A 19 3.03 -6.65 -8.08
CA PRO A 19 2.82 -6.34 -6.65
C PRO A 19 1.42 -6.69 -6.15
N PHE A 20 0.40 -6.47 -6.99
CA PHE A 20 -0.98 -6.83 -6.65
C PHE A 20 -1.18 -8.35 -6.59
N LYS A 21 -0.65 -9.10 -7.57
CA LYS A 21 -0.72 -10.58 -7.58
C LYS A 21 -0.11 -11.18 -6.31
N LEU A 22 1.08 -10.70 -5.93
CA LEU A 22 1.78 -11.18 -4.73
C LEU A 22 1.04 -10.82 -3.44
N GLN A 23 0.37 -9.68 -3.37
CA GLN A 23 -0.46 -9.34 -2.22
C GLN A 23 -1.64 -10.30 -2.06
N VAL A 24 -2.36 -10.60 -3.15
CA VAL A 24 -3.50 -11.55 -3.14
C VAL A 24 -3.03 -12.94 -2.70
N ILE A 25 -1.91 -13.41 -3.23
CA ILE A 25 -1.31 -14.71 -2.86
C ILE A 25 -1.00 -14.77 -1.37
N ARG A 26 -0.35 -13.72 -0.82
CA ARG A 26 0.00 -13.66 0.60
C ARG A 26 -1.24 -13.76 1.50
N GLN A 27 -2.33 -13.09 1.14
CA GLN A 27 -3.56 -13.14 1.93
C GLN A 27 -4.19 -14.54 1.90
N ILE A 28 -4.13 -15.24 0.78
CA ILE A 28 -4.64 -16.60 0.64
C ILE A 28 -3.74 -17.60 1.43
N GLU A 29 -2.43 -17.53 1.25
CA GLU A 29 -1.49 -18.40 1.94
C GLU A 29 -1.38 -18.10 3.46
N GLY A 30 -1.71 -16.86 3.85
CA GLY A 30 -1.87 -16.48 5.26
C GLY A 30 -3.19 -16.92 5.90
N GLY A 31 -4.08 -17.58 5.15
CA GLY A 31 -5.37 -18.06 5.64
C GLY A 31 -6.42 -16.96 5.86
N GLU A 32 -6.20 -15.74 5.36
CA GLU A 32 -7.14 -14.62 5.49
C GLU A 32 -8.39 -14.82 4.62
N MET A 33 -8.26 -15.51 3.49
CA MET A 33 -9.35 -15.83 2.57
C MET A 33 -9.00 -16.99 1.64
N THR A 34 -10.03 -17.66 1.10
CA THR A 34 -9.85 -18.70 0.07
C THR A 34 -9.61 -18.03 -1.30
N TYR A 35 -9.05 -18.78 -2.25
CA TYR A 35 -8.82 -18.27 -3.61
C TYR A 35 -10.11 -17.84 -4.33
N ILE A 36 -11.24 -18.49 -4.03
CA ILE A 36 -12.57 -18.12 -4.57
C ILE A 36 -13.03 -16.80 -3.93
N GLN A 37 -12.88 -16.66 -2.61
CA GLN A 37 -13.22 -15.42 -1.91
C GLN A 37 -12.36 -14.26 -2.39
N ALA A 38 -11.05 -14.47 -2.58
CA ALA A 38 -10.15 -13.46 -3.13
C ALA A 38 -10.56 -13.03 -4.54
N GLN A 39 -10.93 -14.00 -5.39
CA GLN A 39 -11.40 -13.72 -6.74
C GLN A 39 -12.63 -12.83 -6.77
N ASN A 40 -13.63 -13.15 -5.94
CA ASN A 40 -14.86 -12.37 -5.82
C ASN A 40 -14.60 -10.99 -5.17
N TYR A 41 -13.82 -10.97 -4.12
CA TYR A 41 -13.51 -9.75 -3.34
C TYR A 41 -12.77 -8.69 -4.18
N TYR A 42 -11.82 -9.13 -5.01
CA TYR A 42 -11.04 -8.24 -5.88
C TYR A 42 -11.61 -8.07 -7.28
N GLY A 43 -12.73 -8.74 -7.61
CA GLY A 43 -13.33 -8.69 -8.94
C GLY A 43 -12.40 -9.22 -10.04
N ILE A 44 -11.60 -10.26 -9.73
CA ILE A 44 -10.63 -10.82 -10.66
C ILE A 44 -11.36 -11.70 -11.66
N GLN A 45 -11.26 -11.35 -12.94
CA GLN A 45 -11.94 -12.08 -14.01
C GLN A 45 -11.20 -13.38 -14.36
N GLY A 46 -11.98 -14.42 -14.68
CA GLY A 46 -11.48 -15.75 -15.06
C GLY A 46 -11.40 -16.73 -13.91
N LYS A 47 -12.12 -17.86 -14.02
CA LYS A 47 -12.27 -18.88 -12.95
C LYS A 47 -10.95 -19.44 -12.38
N SER A 48 -9.88 -19.46 -13.13
CA SER A 48 -8.60 -20.05 -12.74
C SER A 48 -7.48 -19.01 -12.53
N THR A 49 -7.75 -17.72 -12.73
CA THR A 49 -6.71 -16.67 -12.71
C THR A 49 -5.91 -16.65 -11.40
N VAL A 50 -6.60 -16.68 -10.28
CA VAL A 50 -5.95 -16.67 -8.95
C VAL A 50 -5.18 -17.98 -8.70
N LEU A 51 -5.73 -19.13 -9.11
CA LEU A 51 -5.02 -20.41 -9.02
C LEU A 51 -3.73 -20.45 -9.86
N VAL A 52 -3.75 -19.86 -11.04
CA VAL A 52 -2.54 -19.72 -11.87
C VAL A 52 -1.48 -18.87 -11.16
N TRP A 53 -1.88 -17.79 -10.49
CA TRP A 53 -0.95 -16.98 -9.70
C TRP A 53 -0.39 -17.75 -8.50
N LEU A 54 -1.24 -18.49 -7.76
CA LEU A 54 -0.83 -19.32 -6.63
C LEU A 54 0.18 -20.40 -7.07
N ARG A 55 -0.06 -21.06 -8.19
CA ARG A 55 0.88 -22.06 -8.74
C ARG A 55 2.20 -21.44 -9.18
N LYS A 56 2.17 -20.23 -9.75
CA LYS A 56 3.37 -19.58 -10.30
C LYS A 56 4.19 -18.85 -9.23
N TYR A 57 3.55 -18.22 -8.27
CA TYR A 57 4.20 -17.31 -7.33
C TYR A 57 3.97 -17.69 -5.86
N GLY A 58 3.07 -18.65 -5.59
CA GLY A 58 2.75 -19.11 -4.25
C GLY A 58 3.88 -19.93 -3.62
N THR A 59 3.73 -20.14 -2.31
CA THR A 59 4.71 -20.85 -1.48
C THR A 59 4.30 -22.28 -1.18
N LEU A 60 3.01 -22.55 -1.24
CA LEU A 60 2.41 -23.85 -0.97
C LEU A 60 2.19 -24.63 -2.27
N ASP A 61 2.04 -25.96 -2.15
CA ASP A 61 1.71 -26.79 -3.33
C ASP A 61 0.23 -26.64 -3.71
N TRP A 62 -0.02 -25.86 -4.74
CA TRP A 62 -1.35 -25.60 -5.30
C TRP A 62 -1.71 -26.49 -6.51
N THR A 63 -0.99 -27.62 -6.69
CA THR A 63 -1.29 -28.54 -7.79
C THR A 63 -2.57 -29.33 -7.54
N ASN A 64 -2.95 -29.54 -6.25
CA ASN A 64 -4.18 -30.25 -5.89
C ASN A 64 -4.94 -29.56 -4.75
N PRO A 65 -5.81 -28.56 -5.06
CA PRO A 65 -6.48 -27.73 -4.04
C PRO A 65 -7.53 -28.45 -3.17
N MET A 66 -7.86 -29.71 -3.47
CA MET A 66 -8.89 -30.49 -2.73
C MET A 66 -8.37 -31.26 -1.51
N ARG A 67 -7.09 -31.23 -1.16
CA ARG A 67 -6.52 -31.94 -0.01
C ARG A 67 -6.16 -31.02 1.16
N VAL A 68 -7.02 -30.08 1.52
CA VAL A 68 -6.91 -29.46 2.84
C VAL A 68 -7.72 -30.33 3.80
N HIS A 69 -7.06 -31.19 4.53
CA HIS A 69 -7.68 -31.93 5.64
C HIS A 69 -8.06 -30.94 6.74
N MET A 70 -9.33 -30.59 6.82
CA MET A 70 -9.87 -30.05 8.07
C MET A 70 -9.82 -31.15 9.13
N PRO A 71 -9.28 -30.89 10.32
CA PRO A 71 -9.30 -31.87 11.40
C PRO A 71 -10.75 -32.15 11.77
N LYS A 72 -11.23 -33.37 11.53
CA LYS A 72 -12.54 -33.82 12.00
C LYS A 72 -12.49 -33.82 13.53
N SER A 73 -13.33 -33.05 14.19
CA SER A 73 -13.46 -33.07 15.64
C SER A 73 -13.87 -34.48 16.10
N LYS A 74 -13.10 -35.06 17.01
CA LYS A 74 -13.35 -36.38 17.60
C LYS A 74 -14.46 -36.39 18.65
N GLU A 75 -15.33 -35.41 18.65
CA GLU A 75 -16.35 -35.19 19.68
C GLU A 75 -17.62 -35.98 19.36
N THR A 76 -18.09 -36.79 20.34
CA THR A 76 -19.35 -37.54 20.21
C THR A 76 -20.55 -36.59 20.25
N PRO A 77 -21.72 -36.95 19.63
CA PRO A 77 -22.90 -36.09 19.65
C PRO A 77 -23.35 -35.70 21.06
N ALA A 78 -23.25 -36.63 22.05
CA ALA A 78 -23.60 -36.36 23.44
C ALA A 78 -22.63 -35.34 24.10
N GLN A 79 -21.34 -35.43 23.82
CA GLN A 79 -20.34 -34.46 24.29
C GLN A 79 -20.59 -33.09 23.68
N ARG A 80 -20.96 -33.05 22.41
CA ARG A 80 -21.30 -31.82 21.70
C ARG A 80 -22.55 -31.14 22.26
N ILE A 81 -23.60 -31.92 22.55
CA ILE A 81 -24.83 -31.41 23.19
C ILE A 81 -24.49 -30.82 24.57
N LYS A 82 -23.76 -31.54 25.43
CA LYS A 82 -23.39 -31.05 26.77
C LYS A 82 -22.53 -29.78 26.70
N ARG A 83 -21.62 -29.67 25.72
CA ARG A 83 -20.83 -28.46 25.48
C ARG A 83 -21.71 -27.29 25.04
N LEU A 84 -22.60 -27.51 24.06
CA LEU A 84 -23.49 -26.48 23.56
C LEU A 84 -24.48 -25.98 24.63
N GLU A 85 -24.99 -26.89 25.49
CA GLU A 85 -25.85 -26.52 26.63
C GLU A 85 -25.09 -25.64 27.63
N LYS A 86 -23.84 -25.97 27.92
CA LYS A 86 -22.98 -25.15 28.78
C LYS A 86 -22.69 -23.80 28.14
N GLU A 87 -22.30 -23.77 26.87
CA GLU A 87 -22.08 -22.52 26.11
C GLU A 87 -23.34 -21.65 26.08
N LEU A 88 -24.51 -22.26 25.89
CA LEU A 88 -25.80 -21.55 25.90
C LEU A 88 -26.12 -20.98 27.30
N SER A 89 -25.84 -21.73 28.37
CA SER A 89 -26.01 -21.26 29.74
C SER A 89 -25.08 -20.05 30.03
N ASP A 90 -23.81 -20.17 29.63
CA ASP A 90 -22.81 -19.11 29.79
C ASP A 90 -23.17 -17.85 29.00
N GLU A 91 -23.65 -18.01 27.77
CA GLU A 91 -24.10 -16.89 26.93
C GLU A 91 -25.36 -16.22 27.50
N LYS A 92 -26.31 -16.98 28.04
CA LYS A 92 -27.49 -16.42 28.74
C LYS A 92 -27.08 -15.60 29.94
N LEU A 93 -26.10 -16.08 30.74
CA LEU A 93 -25.57 -15.36 31.89
C LEU A 93 -24.83 -14.08 31.46
N LYS A 94 -23.96 -14.15 30.45
CA LYS A 94 -23.29 -12.97 29.88
C LYS A 94 -24.30 -11.92 29.42
N ASN A 95 -25.33 -12.32 28.68
CA ASN A 95 -26.36 -11.40 28.22
C ASN A 95 -27.11 -10.72 29.37
N LYS A 96 -27.39 -11.46 30.45
CA LYS A 96 -28.00 -10.91 31.66
C LYS A 96 -27.07 -9.87 32.31
N ILE A 97 -25.78 -10.17 32.43
CA ILE A 97 -24.78 -9.26 33.02
C ILE A 97 -24.63 -8.02 32.14
N LEU A 98 -24.48 -8.17 30.81
CA LEU A 98 -24.34 -7.05 29.88
C LEU A 98 -25.56 -6.13 29.90
N ASN A 99 -26.77 -6.67 29.92
CA ASN A 99 -27.99 -5.86 30.04
C ASN A 99 -28.03 -5.09 31.38
N THR A 100 -27.62 -5.72 32.48
CA THR A 100 -27.52 -5.04 33.77
C THR A 100 -26.47 -3.93 33.75
N MET A 101 -25.31 -4.17 33.12
CA MET A 101 -24.26 -3.15 32.95
C MET A 101 -24.73 -1.95 32.10
N ILE A 102 -25.48 -2.21 31.01
CA ILE A 102 -26.08 -1.17 30.19
C ILE A 102 -27.07 -0.34 30.99
N ASP A 103 -27.95 -0.99 31.78
CA ASP A 103 -28.93 -0.32 32.62
C ASP A 103 -28.26 0.53 33.72
N MET A 104 -27.18 0.03 34.29
CA MET A 104 -26.38 0.79 35.28
C MET A 104 -25.67 1.99 34.63
N SER A 105 -25.05 1.80 33.45
CA SER A 105 -24.37 2.87 32.72
C SER A 105 -25.33 3.95 32.28
N ASP A 106 -26.53 3.59 31.80
CA ASP A 106 -27.57 4.55 31.41
C ASP A 106 -28.05 5.38 32.61
N LYS A 107 -28.16 4.74 33.80
CA LYS A 107 -28.51 5.43 35.06
C LYS A 107 -27.40 6.35 35.57
N GLN A 108 -26.13 5.95 35.48
CA GLN A 108 -25.01 6.71 36.02
C GLN A 108 -24.55 7.87 35.14
N HIS A 109 -24.64 7.72 33.83
CA HIS A 109 -24.06 8.66 32.87
C HIS A 109 -25.08 9.35 31.96
N GLY A 110 -26.39 9.09 32.13
CA GLY A 110 -27.44 9.62 31.26
C GLY A 110 -27.25 9.21 29.77
N THR A 111 -26.51 8.15 29.53
CA THR A 111 -26.23 7.66 28.19
C THR A 111 -27.43 6.89 27.65
N GLN A 112 -27.74 7.09 26.38
CA GLN A 112 -28.79 6.30 25.69
C GLN A 112 -28.13 5.24 24.80
N ILE A 113 -27.41 4.29 25.40
CA ILE A 113 -26.72 3.20 24.67
C ILE A 113 -27.72 2.37 23.84
N ARG A 114 -28.98 2.34 24.26
CA ARG A 114 -30.08 1.65 23.58
C ARG A 114 -30.53 2.27 22.25
N LYS A 115 -29.95 3.42 21.81
CA LYS A 115 -30.27 4.00 20.47
C LYS A 115 -29.90 3.12 19.28
N ASN A 116 -29.07 2.10 19.47
CA ASN A 116 -28.72 1.12 18.43
C ASN A 116 -29.70 -0.08 18.37
N SER A 117 -30.79 0.00 19.03
CA SER A 117 -31.83 -1.05 19.10
C SER A 117 -32.43 -1.42 17.72
N THR A 118 -32.45 -0.51 16.75
CA THR A 118 -33.00 -0.77 15.43
C THR A 118 -32.35 -1.98 14.73
N GLN A 119 -31.01 -2.10 14.80
CA GLN A 119 -30.28 -3.25 14.24
C GLN A 119 -30.59 -4.54 14.99
N ALA A 120 -30.68 -4.47 16.31
CA ALA A 120 -31.01 -5.61 17.14
C ALA A 120 -32.43 -6.13 16.84
N PHE A 121 -33.39 -5.24 16.61
CA PHE A 121 -34.76 -5.61 16.25
C PHE A 121 -34.84 -6.33 14.92
N TRP A 122 -34.11 -5.88 13.92
CA TRP A 122 -34.07 -6.56 12.62
C TRP A 122 -33.42 -7.93 12.69
N ARG A 123 -32.38 -8.11 13.50
CA ARG A 123 -31.78 -9.43 13.76
C ARG A 123 -32.74 -10.40 14.42
N ILE A 124 -33.44 -9.94 15.49
CA ILE A 124 -34.42 -10.73 16.21
C ILE A 124 -35.59 -11.13 15.28
N ARG A 125 -36.05 -10.21 14.44
CA ARG A 125 -37.08 -10.48 13.44
C ARG A 125 -36.64 -11.50 12.38
N GLN A 126 -35.42 -11.39 11.86
CA GLN A 126 -34.88 -12.37 10.90
C GLN A 126 -34.80 -13.76 11.49
N GLN A 127 -34.51 -13.86 12.78
CA GLN A 127 -34.52 -15.13 13.52
C GLN A 127 -35.93 -15.63 13.87
N ARG A 128 -36.99 -14.93 13.42
CA ARG A 128 -38.41 -15.22 13.74
C ARG A 128 -38.74 -15.37 15.23
N ALA A 129 -37.87 -14.86 16.11
CA ALA A 129 -37.99 -15.01 17.55
C ALA A 129 -39.08 -14.12 18.18
N GLU A 130 -39.28 -12.88 17.62
CA GLU A 130 -40.23 -11.91 18.19
C GLU A 130 -40.83 -10.97 17.13
N SER A 131 -42.06 -10.47 17.40
CA SER A 131 -42.71 -9.50 16.51
C SER A 131 -42.09 -8.11 16.64
N LEU A 132 -41.97 -7.37 15.49
CA LEU A 132 -41.48 -6.02 15.46
C LEU A 132 -42.28 -5.08 16.37
N SER A 133 -43.61 -5.28 16.43
CA SER A 133 -44.49 -4.46 17.28
C SER A 133 -44.19 -4.64 18.77
N ARG A 134 -43.87 -5.88 19.19
CA ARG A 134 -43.49 -6.18 20.56
C ARG A 134 -42.13 -5.53 20.93
N CYS A 135 -41.13 -5.67 20.03
CA CYS A 135 -39.84 -5.01 20.20
C CYS A 135 -39.98 -3.49 20.28
N CYS A 136 -40.74 -2.87 19.37
CA CYS A 136 -40.94 -1.42 19.37
C CYS A 136 -41.60 -0.93 20.66
N ARG A 137 -42.58 -1.67 21.18
CA ARG A 137 -43.26 -1.34 22.44
C ARG A 137 -42.29 -1.43 23.63
N LEU A 138 -41.50 -2.47 23.69
CA LEU A 138 -40.52 -2.70 24.77
C LEU A 138 -39.45 -1.58 24.85
N PHE A 139 -39.09 -1.02 23.72
CA PHE A 139 -38.02 0.00 23.66
C PHE A 139 -38.53 1.42 23.42
N GLY A 140 -39.85 1.65 23.40
CA GLY A 140 -40.43 2.99 23.21
C GLY A 140 -40.13 3.62 21.85
N ILE A 141 -39.93 2.80 20.79
CA ILE A 141 -39.58 3.27 19.45
C ILE A 141 -40.74 2.99 18.50
N SER A 142 -41.08 3.94 17.60
CA SER A 142 -42.12 3.72 16.60
C SER A 142 -41.65 2.76 15.52
N ARG A 143 -42.55 1.99 14.96
CA ARG A 143 -42.27 1.10 13.79
C ARG A 143 -41.74 1.91 12.63
N GLN A 144 -42.28 3.12 12.38
CA GLN A 144 -41.84 4.01 11.33
C GLN A 144 -40.36 4.41 11.50
N ALA A 145 -39.93 4.72 12.72
CA ALA A 145 -38.52 5.03 13.00
C ALA A 145 -37.58 3.85 12.70
N VAL A 146 -38.05 2.60 12.95
CA VAL A 146 -37.29 1.39 12.64
C VAL A 146 -37.13 1.23 11.13
N TYR A 147 -38.21 1.38 10.35
CA TYR A 147 -38.15 1.29 8.87
C TYR A 147 -37.31 2.40 8.26
N GLN A 148 -37.47 3.65 8.73
CA GLN A 148 -36.61 4.76 8.29
C GLN A 148 -35.14 4.53 8.64
N GLY A 149 -34.86 3.97 9.81
CA GLY A 149 -33.51 3.59 10.23
C GLY A 149 -32.90 2.55 9.30
N GLN A 150 -33.67 1.51 8.95
CA GLN A 150 -33.24 0.48 8.01
C GLN A 150 -32.98 1.05 6.62
N TRP A 151 -33.92 1.82 6.08
CA TRP A 151 -33.74 2.45 4.76
C TRP A 151 -32.48 3.32 4.69
N ARG A 152 -32.25 4.15 5.71
CA ARG A 152 -31.00 4.97 5.80
C ARG A 152 -29.76 4.10 5.87
N GLN A 153 -29.83 2.96 6.58
CA GLN A 153 -28.71 2.02 6.66
C GLN A 153 -28.45 1.36 5.31
N ASP A 154 -29.49 0.92 4.59
CA ASP A 154 -29.36 0.28 3.29
C ASP A 154 -28.76 1.23 2.24
N VAL A 155 -29.19 2.50 2.24
CA VAL A 155 -28.59 3.56 1.40
C VAL A 155 -27.11 3.74 1.73
N ARG A 156 -26.77 3.86 3.02
CA ARG A 156 -25.38 3.99 3.46
C ARG A 156 -24.52 2.76 3.13
N MET A 157 -25.12 1.57 3.20
CA MET A 157 -24.42 0.34 2.83
C MET A 157 -24.07 0.30 1.35
N LYS A 158 -25.03 0.65 0.47
CA LYS A 158 -24.80 0.76 -0.98
C LYS A 158 -23.73 1.81 -1.33
N GLU A 159 -23.76 2.96 -0.66
CA GLU A 159 -22.71 3.98 -0.82
C GLU A 159 -21.32 3.47 -0.37
N LYS A 160 -21.25 2.81 0.79
CA LYS A 160 -20.00 2.21 1.29
C LYS A 160 -19.47 1.14 0.33
N GLU A 161 -20.32 0.32 -0.22
CA GLU A 161 -19.95 -0.71 -1.20
C GLU A 161 -19.32 -0.08 -2.45
N LYS A 162 -19.92 0.98 -2.99
CA LYS A 162 -19.34 1.76 -4.09
C LYS A 162 -17.96 2.32 -3.71
N VAL A 163 -17.82 2.88 -2.50
CA VAL A 163 -16.52 3.39 -2.00
C VAL A 163 -15.49 2.28 -1.92
N ILE A 164 -15.84 1.11 -1.39
CA ILE A 164 -14.93 -0.04 -1.31
C ILE A 164 -14.48 -0.46 -2.70
N ASN A 165 -15.38 -0.52 -3.68
CA ASN A 165 -15.04 -0.87 -5.06
C ASN A 165 -14.05 0.13 -5.68
N LEU A 166 -14.24 1.43 -5.44
CA LEU A 166 -13.28 2.46 -5.88
C LEU A 166 -11.90 2.29 -5.21
N VAL A 167 -11.88 1.96 -3.92
CA VAL A 167 -10.66 1.67 -3.16
C VAL A 167 -9.94 0.44 -3.73
N LEU A 168 -10.65 -0.63 -4.01
CA LEU A 168 -10.11 -1.85 -4.60
C LEU A 168 -9.50 -1.58 -5.98
N GLN A 169 -10.19 -0.82 -6.82
CA GLN A 169 -9.67 -0.40 -8.13
C GLN A 169 -8.36 0.40 -8.01
N ALA A 170 -8.28 1.35 -7.08
CA ALA A 170 -7.05 2.11 -6.83
C ALA A 170 -5.92 1.21 -6.31
N ARG A 171 -6.25 0.24 -5.46
CA ARG A 171 -5.28 -0.70 -4.89
C ARG A 171 -4.77 -1.77 -5.84
N MET A 172 -5.42 -2.00 -6.96
CA MET A 172 -4.86 -2.87 -8.02
C MET A 172 -3.48 -2.39 -8.49
N SER A 173 -3.25 -1.09 -8.53
CA SER A 173 -1.93 -0.52 -8.90
C SER A 173 -1.09 -0.15 -7.68
N LEU A 174 -1.72 0.27 -6.58
CA LEU A 174 -1.07 0.81 -5.38
C LEU A 174 -1.57 0.05 -4.13
N PRO A 175 -1.19 -1.24 -3.98
CA PRO A 175 -1.83 -2.15 -3.03
C PRO A 175 -1.76 -1.67 -1.57
N ARG A 176 -0.67 -1.04 -1.17
CA ARG A 176 -0.44 -0.57 0.20
C ARG A 176 -0.41 0.96 0.32
N LEU A 177 -1.13 1.68 -0.56
CA LEU A 177 -1.22 3.13 -0.48
C LEU A 177 -1.99 3.55 0.78
N GLY A 178 -1.40 4.46 1.57
CA GLY A 178 -2.01 4.99 2.79
C GLY A 178 -3.26 5.83 2.51
N THR A 179 -4.22 5.80 3.44
CA THR A 179 -5.57 6.36 3.29
C THR A 179 -5.63 7.82 2.84
N ARG A 180 -4.71 8.70 3.29
CA ARG A 180 -4.69 10.12 2.88
C ARG A 180 -4.50 10.28 1.36
N LYS A 181 -3.53 9.54 0.79
CA LYS A 181 -3.23 9.58 -0.64
C LYS A 181 -4.31 8.86 -1.44
N LEU A 182 -4.81 7.74 -0.89
CA LEU A 182 -5.93 7.00 -1.46
C LEU A 182 -7.17 7.88 -1.59
N TYR A 183 -7.52 8.63 -0.54
CA TYR A 183 -8.63 9.58 -0.57
C TYR A 183 -8.47 10.62 -1.69
N TYR A 184 -7.27 11.18 -1.84
CA TYR A 184 -6.99 12.13 -2.92
C TYR A 184 -7.24 11.52 -4.31
N LEU A 185 -6.83 10.27 -4.53
CA LEU A 185 -7.03 9.59 -5.82
C LEU A 185 -8.49 9.27 -6.13
N ILE A 186 -9.28 8.89 -5.12
CA ILE A 186 -10.68 8.49 -5.34
C ILE A 186 -11.65 9.65 -5.22
N LYS A 187 -11.26 10.78 -4.63
CA LYS A 187 -12.12 11.95 -4.39
C LYS A 187 -12.87 12.41 -5.64
N PRO A 188 -12.23 12.62 -6.82
CA PRO A 188 -12.95 13.04 -8.02
C PRO A 188 -14.03 12.02 -8.45
N LYS A 189 -13.79 10.72 -8.25
CA LYS A 189 -14.76 9.66 -8.56
C LYS A 189 -15.89 9.58 -7.55
N LEU A 190 -15.63 9.91 -6.28
CA LEU A 190 -16.68 10.03 -5.27
C LEU A 190 -17.62 11.19 -5.59
N GLU A 191 -17.04 12.33 -5.94
CA GLU A 191 -17.80 13.53 -6.33
C GLU A 191 -18.65 13.31 -7.58
N SER A 192 -18.11 12.66 -8.62
CA SER A 192 -18.85 12.32 -9.84
C SER A 192 -20.02 11.34 -9.61
N GLN A 193 -19.94 10.52 -8.56
CA GLN A 193 -21.01 9.59 -8.17
C GLN A 193 -21.96 10.17 -7.10
N GLY A 194 -21.80 11.44 -6.74
CA GLY A 194 -22.62 12.12 -5.73
C GLY A 194 -22.41 11.61 -4.31
N ILE A 195 -21.32 10.88 -4.04
CA ILE A 195 -21.03 10.31 -2.71
C ILE A 195 -20.32 11.34 -1.85
N LYS A 196 -21.01 11.85 -0.82
CA LYS A 196 -20.46 12.79 0.15
C LYS A 196 -19.67 12.04 1.25
N MET A 197 -18.40 11.79 1.01
CA MET A 197 -17.50 11.16 1.99
C MET A 197 -16.25 11.99 2.19
N GLY A 198 -15.97 12.39 3.44
CA GLY A 198 -14.73 13.05 3.81
C GLY A 198 -13.59 12.06 4.07
N ARG A 199 -12.39 12.60 4.24
CA ARG A 199 -11.18 11.81 4.55
C ARG A 199 -11.36 10.90 5.77
N ASP A 200 -11.90 11.42 6.87
CA ASP A 200 -12.05 10.68 8.13
C ASP A 200 -13.16 9.63 8.03
N GLY A 201 -14.20 9.90 7.22
CA GLY A 201 -15.21 8.92 6.84
C GLY A 201 -14.59 7.73 6.10
N LEU A 202 -13.65 7.98 5.17
CA LEU A 202 -12.91 6.91 4.49
C LEU A 202 -12.03 6.12 5.48
N PHE A 203 -11.34 6.78 6.42
CA PHE A 203 -10.57 6.08 7.47
C PHE A 203 -11.46 5.14 8.27
N THR A 204 -12.63 5.60 8.68
CA THR A 204 -13.60 4.79 9.43
C THR A 204 -14.12 3.63 8.59
N CYS A 205 -14.46 3.88 7.33
CA CYS A 205 -14.91 2.85 6.39
C CYS A 205 -13.85 1.75 6.20
N LEU A 206 -12.60 2.12 5.97
CA LEU A 206 -11.49 1.17 5.80
C LEU A 206 -11.16 0.42 7.09
N ARG A 207 -11.28 1.08 8.26
CA ARG A 207 -11.08 0.43 9.56
C ARG A 207 -12.11 -0.66 9.82
N LEU A 208 -13.37 -0.37 9.58
CA LEU A 208 -14.47 -1.32 9.78
C LEU A 208 -14.39 -2.54 8.84
N ASN A 209 -13.78 -2.35 7.66
CA ASN A 209 -13.59 -3.42 6.68
C ASN A 209 -12.18 -4.04 6.75
N HIS A 210 -11.42 -3.80 7.82
CA HIS A 210 -10.06 -4.33 8.01
C HIS A 210 -9.08 -3.99 6.86
N MET A 211 -9.33 -2.91 6.14
CA MET A 211 -8.58 -2.49 4.95
C MET A 211 -7.50 -1.43 5.24
N LEU A 212 -7.24 -1.10 6.50
CA LEU A 212 -6.15 -0.17 6.85
C LEU A 212 -4.79 -0.81 6.64
N VAL A 213 -3.89 -0.06 5.99
CA VAL A 213 -2.51 -0.51 5.78
C VAL A 213 -1.72 -0.39 7.09
N LYS A 214 -1.20 -1.52 7.58
CA LYS A 214 -0.32 -1.57 8.75
C LYS A 214 1.14 -1.37 8.30
N PRO A 215 1.96 -0.54 8.99
CA PRO A 215 3.38 -0.41 8.67
C PRO A 215 4.12 -1.73 8.91
N LYS A 216 5.03 -2.09 7.99
CA LYS A 216 5.96 -3.22 8.19
C LYS A 216 7.14 -2.72 9.00
N LYS A 217 7.47 -3.37 10.11
CA LYS A 217 8.69 -3.11 10.87
C LYS A 217 9.84 -3.88 10.21
N SER A 218 10.87 -3.18 9.77
CA SER A 218 12.11 -3.78 9.29
C SER A 218 13.26 -2.86 9.66
N TYR A 219 14.24 -3.41 10.37
CA TYR A 219 15.44 -2.69 10.78
C TYR A 219 16.65 -3.51 10.33
N THR A 220 17.44 -2.96 9.43
CA THR A 220 18.74 -3.53 9.06
C THR A 220 19.72 -2.37 8.90
N LYS A 221 20.77 -2.32 9.72
CA LYS A 221 21.85 -1.34 9.60
C LYS A 221 22.89 -1.91 8.64
N THR A 222 23.24 -1.18 7.57
CA THR A 222 23.89 -1.76 6.40
C THR A 222 25.04 -0.96 5.79
N THR A 223 25.39 0.24 6.31
CA THR A 223 26.40 1.09 5.70
C THR A 223 27.76 0.94 6.41
N MET A 224 28.80 0.58 5.66
CA MET A 224 30.19 0.60 6.08
C MET A 224 30.84 1.92 5.61
N SER A 225 30.82 2.95 6.46
CA SER A 225 31.37 4.30 6.14
C SER A 225 32.84 4.51 6.62
N LYS A 226 33.40 3.56 7.38
CA LYS A 226 34.78 3.62 7.87
C LYS A 226 35.72 2.93 6.87
N HIS A 227 36.25 3.69 5.91
CA HIS A 227 37.28 3.25 4.95
C HIS A 227 38.20 4.41 4.57
N TRP A 228 39.32 4.12 3.94
CA TRP A 228 40.42 5.07 3.58
C TRP A 228 40.15 5.86 2.28
N LEU A 229 39.17 5.47 1.45
CA LEU A 229 38.89 6.11 0.17
C LEU A 229 38.51 7.58 0.34
N HIS A 230 38.81 8.39 -0.70
CA HIS A 230 38.49 9.83 -0.74
C HIS A 230 37.01 10.10 -0.57
N LYS A 231 36.65 11.08 0.24
CA LYS A 231 35.29 11.52 0.54
C LYS A 231 35.08 12.96 0.08
N HIS A 232 33.96 13.21 -0.58
CA HIS A 232 33.62 14.56 -1.03
C HIS A 232 32.86 15.34 0.05
N PRO A 233 32.89 16.68 0.03
CA PRO A 233 32.14 17.52 0.97
C PRO A 233 30.63 17.43 0.70
N ASN A 234 29.84 17.81 1.71
CA ASN A 234 28.40 17.93 1.57
C ASN A 234 28.04 19.29 0.96
N LEU A 235 27.60 19.25 -0.29
CA LEU A 235 27.23 20.46 -1.04
C LEU A 235 25.74 20.80 -0.89
N LEU A 236 24.93 19.99 -0.20
CA LEU A 236 23.48 20.18 -0.15
C LEU A 236 23.00 21.08 0.98
N LYS A 237 23.86 21.49 1.92
CA LYS A 237 23.44 22.23 3.12
C LYS A 237 22.68 23.52 2.80
N ASP A 238 23.08 24.24 1.77
CA ASP A 238 22.54 25.57 1.43
C ASP A 238 21.81 25.62 0.08
N ILE A 239 21.65 24.47 -0.59
CA ILE A 239 21.03 24.41 -1.90
C ILE A 239 19.51 24.39 -1.79
N LYS A 240 18.84 25.39 -2.37
CA LYS A 240 17.40 25.37 -2.63
C LYS A 240 17.15 24.75 -4.01
N LEU A 241 16.47 23.61 -4.00
CA LEU A 241 16.07 22.92 -5.25
C LEU A 241 15.02 23.75 -5.98
N GLN A 242 15.26 24.10 -7.23
CA GLN A 242 14.38 24.95 -8.06
C GLN A 242 13.76 24.18 -9.23
N TYR A 243 14.47 23.20 -9.79
CA TYR A 243 14.07 22.44 -10.97
C TYR A 243 14.56 20.99 -10.92
N PRO A 244 13.98 20.09 -11.72
CA PRO A 244 14.46 18.73 -11.87
C PRO A 244 15.89 18.66 -12.43
N GLU A 245 16.57 17.56 -12.16
CA GLU A 245 17.93 17.26 -12.64
C GLU A 245 19.04 18.18 -12.09
N GLN A 246 18.73 19.01 -11.09
CA GLN A 246 19.72 19.82 -10.36
C GLN A 246 20.52 18.97 -9.38
N VAL A 247 19.86 18.08 -8.65
CA VAL A 247 20.47 17.21 -7.67
C VAL A 247 19.89 15.82 -7.79
N TYR A 248 20.75 14.81 -7.92
CA TYR A 248 20.39 13.40 -7.76
C TYR A 248 20.88 12.89 -6.42
N VAL A 249 20.03 12.15 -5.73
CA VAL A 249 20.40 11.43 -4.50
C VAL A 249 20.39 9.93 -4.74
N SER A 250 21.36 9.23 -4.21
CA SER A 250 21.51 7.80 -4.40
C SER A 250 21.66 7.05 -3.09
N ASP A 251 21.14 5.84 -3.07
CA ASP A 251 21.29 4.92 -1.95
C ASP A 251 21.13 3.47 -2.44
N ILE A 252 21.73 2.54 -1.69
CA ILE A 252 21.62 1.11 -1.95
C ILE A 252 20.72 0.49 -0.90
N THR A 253 19.74 -0.30 -1.37
CA THR A 253 18.84 -0.98 -0.45
C THR A 253 18.81 -2.48 -0.69
N TYR A 254 18.58 -3.25 0.37
CA TYR A 254 18.57 -4.70 0.37
C TYR A 254 17.15 -5.20 0.14
N ILE A 255 17.00 -6.14 -0.80
CA ILE A 255 15.72 -6.79 -1.09
C ILE A 255 15.95 -8.30 -1.04
N LYS A 256 15.03 -9.02 -0.38
CA LYS A 256 15.13 -10.47 -0.24
C LYS A 256 14.28 -11.17 -1.30
N SER A 257 14.86 -12.17 -1.96
CA SER A 257 14.12 -13.26 -2.60
C SER A 257 14.11 -14.47 -1.66
N ARG A 258 13.46 -15.55 -2.07
CA ARG A 258 13.57 -16.81 -1.32
C ARG A 258 14.94 -17.43 -1.36
N GLN A 259 15.68 -17.18 -2.42
CA GLN A 259 16.99 -17.77 -2.63
C GLN A 259 18.08 -17.03 -1.86
N LYS A 260 18.07 -15.68 -1.92
CA LYS A 260 19.12 -14.85 -1.32
C LYS A 260 18.71 -13.38 -1.16
N THR A 261 19.61 -12.60 -0.58
CA THR A 261 19.51 -11.13 -0.54
C THR A 261 20.10 -10.55 -1.81
N HIS A 262 19.41 -9.56 -2.38
CA HIS A 262 19.82 -8.79 -3.55
C HIS A 262 19.98 -7.33 -3.19
N TYR A 263 20.67 -6.58 -4.01
CA TYR A 263 21.02 -5.17 -3.82
C TYR A 263 20.36 -4.33 -4.90
N LEU A 264 19.55 -3.36 -4.50
CA LEU A 264 18.92 -2.41 -5.41
C LEU A 264 19.57 -1.05 -5.22
N SER A 265 20.32 -0.61 -6.22
CA SER A 265 20.86 0.74 -6.30
C SER A 265 19.82 1.65 -6.94
N LEU A 266 19.47 2.76 -6.30
CA LEU A 266 18.52 3.76 -6.78
C LEU A 266 19.19 5.11 -6.97
N VAL A 267 18.79 5.80 -8.02
CA VAL A 267 19.11 7.22 -8.27
C VAL A 267 17.78 7.97 -8.38
N THR A 268 17.59 8.97 -7.52
CA THR A 268 16.35 9.72 -7.39
C THR A 268 16.62 11.21 -7.62
N ASP A 269 15.84 11.87 -8.44
CA ASP A 269 15.86 13.31 -8.57
C ASP A 269 15.32 13.96 -7.28
N ALA A 270 16.12 14.81 -6.67
CA ALA A 270 15.79 15.40 -5.39
C ALA A 270 14.63 16.41 -5.46
N TYR A 271 14.40 17.07 -6.59
CA TYR A 271 13.29 17.99 -6.78
C TYR A 271 11.96 17.26 -7.00
N SER A 272 11.89 16.47 -8.06
CA SER A 272 10.66 15.80 -8.47
C SER A 272 10.35 14.51 -7.71
N ARG A 273 11.30 13.97 -6.96
CA ARG A 273 11.23 12.66 -6.28
C ARG A 273 11.14 11.48 -7.26
N LYS A 274 11.38 11.70 -8.54
CA LYS A 274 11.36 10.66 -9.57
C LYS A 274 12.58 9.77 -9.45
N ILE A 275 12.38 8.47 -9.47
CA ILE A 275 13.47 7.50 -9.63
C ILE A 275 13.88 7.56 -11.10
N VAL A 276 15.05 8.10 -11.38
CA VAL A 276 15.59 8.33 -12.72
C VAL A 276 16.53 7.21 -13.17
N GLY A 277 17.11 6.47 -12.23
CA GLY A 277 17.95 5.32 -12.52
C GLY A 277 17.87 4.27 -11.43
N TYR A 278 18.04 3.01 -11.82
CA TYR A 278 18.11 1.90 -10.87
C TYR A 278 18.85 0.70 -11.46
N HIS A 279 19.41 -0.11 -10.60
CA HIS A 279 20.01 -1.38 -10.97
C HIS A 279 19.83 -2.40 -9.84
N LEU A 280 19.32 -3.58 -10.18
CA LEU A 280 19.21 -4.72 -9.28
C LEU A 280 20.38 -5.67 -9.54
N SER A 281 21.11 -6.04 -8.49
CA SER A 281 22.27 -6.91 -8.56
C SER A 281 22.22 -7.99 -7.49
N ASP A 282 22.93 -9.07 -7.77
CA ASP A 282 23.17 -10.16 -6.82
C ASP A 282 24.30 -9.86 -5.85
N ASP A 283 25.17 -8.92 -6.21
CA ASP A 283 26.36 -8.55 -5.48
C ASP A 283 26.39 -7.06 -5.16
N LEU A 284 27.01 -6.72 -4.03
CA LEU A 284 27.21 -5.35 -3.58
C LEU A 284 28.52 -4.78 -4.19
N ASN A 285 28.54 -4.54 -5.49
CA ASN A 285 29.68 -4.03 -6.22
C ASN A 285 29.51 -2.59 -6.74
N ALA A 286 30.60 -1.95 -7.15
CA ALA A 286 30.58 -0.60 -7.69
C ALA A 286 29.91 -0.51 -9.08
N GLU A 287 29.92 -1.58 -9.85
CA GLU A 287 29.27 -1.61 -11.19
C GLU A 287 27.77 -1.42 -11.09
N SER A 288 27.14 -1.91 -10.02
CA SER A 288 25.71 -1.76 -9.79
C SER A 288 25.29 -0.31 -9.66
N VAL A 289 26.02 0.48 -8.88
CA VAL A 289 25.75 1.93 -8.74
C VAL A 289 26.10 2.69 -10.01
N VAL A 290 27.14 2.28 -10.74
CA VAL A 290 27.50 2.82 -12.06
C VAL A 290 26.38 2.59 -13.07
N ASN A 291 25.80 1.40 -13.14
CA ASN A 291 24.72 1.09 -14.07
C ASN A 291 23.44 1.87 -13.75
N ALA A 292 23.12 2.04 -12.46
CA ALA A 292 22.02 2.92 -12.02
C ALA A 292 22.25 4.38 -12.43
N LEU A 293 23.48 4.90 -12.24
CA LEU A 293 23.84 6.26 -12.64
C LEU A 293 23.80 6.45 -14.16
N LYS A 294 24.37 5.51 -14.94
CA LYS A 294 24.30 5.55 -16.41
C LYS A 294 22.86 5.58 -16.92
N MET A 295 21.97 4.82 -16.29
CA MET A 295 20.55 4.87 -16.61
C MET A 295 19.96 6.25 -16.28
N ALA A 296 20.30 6.84 -15.12
CA ALA A 296 19.80 8.14 -14.67
C ALA A 296 20.22 9.28 -15.59
N VAL A 297 21.43 9.23 -16.13
CA VAL A 297 21.95 10.32 -17.00
C VAL A 297 21.59 10.13 -18.48
N LYS A 298 21.02 8.99 -18.85
CA LYS A 298 20.58 8.72 -20.20
C LYS A 298 19.39 9.61 -20.57
N GLY A 299 19.59 10.49 -21.55
CA GLY A 299 18.54 11.39 -22.05
C GLY A 299 18.35 12.68 -21.25
N ARG A 300 19.18 12.95 -20.22
CA ARG A 300 19.15 14.25 -19.53
C ARG A 300 19.81 15.35 -20.38
N ASN A 301 19.44 16.60 -20.16
CA ASN A 301 20.16 17.74 -20.72
C ASN A 301 21.52 17.91 -20.02
N LYS A 302 22.61 17.78 -20.77
CA LYS A 302 23.99 17.88 -20.26
C LYS A 302 24.41 19.32 -19.88
N ASP A 303 23.71 20.33 -20.39
CA ASP A 303 24.00 21.74 -20.13
C ASP A 303 23.56 22.17 -18.72
N ILE A 304 22.71 21.38 -18.08
CA ILE A 304 22.27 21.61 -16.70
C ILE A 304 23.33 21.04 -15.75
N PRO A 305 23.95 21.85 -14.86
CA PRO A 305 24.85 21.33 -13.83
C PRO A 305 24.14 20.31 -12.95
N LEU A 306 24.79 19.18 -12.67
CA LEU A 306 24.22 18.13 -11.84
C LEU A 306 25.12 17.86 -10.64
N ILE A 307 24.54 17.89 -9.46
CA ILE A 307 25.16 17.39 -8.23
C ILE A 307 24.64 15.99 -7.94
N HIS A 308 25.55 15.07 -7.69
CA HIS A 308 25.20 13.72 -7.27
C HIS A 308 25.54 13.52 -5.80
N HIS A 309 24.56 13.30 -4.97
CA HIS A 309 24.73 13.12 -3.51
C HIS A 309 24.47 11.67 -3.10
N SER A 310 25.36 11.14 -2.27
CA SER A 310 25.27 9.78 -1.72
C SER A 310 25.77 9.72 -0.28
N ASP A 311 25.59 8.57 0.35
CA ASP A 311 26.34 8.25 1.56
C ASP A 311 27.82 8.00 1.24
N ARG A 312 28.63 7.74 2.30
CA ARG A 312 30.06 7.42 2.18
C ARG A 312 30.31 5.93 1.98
N GLY A 313 29.44 5.23 1.27
CA GLY A 313 29.62 3.82 0.95
C GLY A 313 30.79 3.58 0.00
N LEU A 314 31.49 2.44 0.17
CA LEU A 314 32.64 2.04 -0.66
C LEU A 314 32.36 2.12 -2.14
N GLN A 315 31.14 1.78 -2.57
CA GLN A 315 30.70 1.76 -3.95
C GLN A 315 30.75 3.15 -4.59
N TYR A 316 30.30 4.17 -3.86
CA TYR A 316 30.29 5.57 -4.32
C TYR A 316 31.67 6.23 -4.28
N CYS A 317 32.54 5.77 -3.37
CA CYS A 317 33.93 6.23 -3.27
C CYS A 317 34.89 5.52 -4.24
N SER A 318 34.43 4.49 -4.96
CA SER A 318 35.26 3.69 -5.85
C SER A 318 35.76 4.50 -7.06
N ALA A 319 36.99 4.23 -7.51
CA ALA A 319 37.60 4.87 -8.68
C ALA A 319 36.76 4.72 -9.96
N VAL A 320 36.09 3.56 -10.11
CA VAL A 320 35.20 3.29 -11.25
C VAL A 320 34.00 4.25 -11.25
N TYR A 321 33.39 4.47 -10.09
CA TYR A 321 32.27 5.38 -9.95
C TYR A 321 32.68 6.84 -10.17
N GLN A 322 33.81 7.26 -9.59
CA GLN A 322 34.35 8.62 -9.74
C GLN A 322 34.71 8.93 -11.21
N LYS A 323 35.29 7.99 -11.95
CA LYS A 323 35.53 8.13 -13.40
C LYS A 323 34.24 8.39 -14.18
N VAL A 324 33.13 7.75 -13.79
CA VAL A 324 31.82 7.95 -14.46
C VAL A 324 31.25 9.32 -14.14
N LEU A 325 31.33 9.79 -12.89
CA LEU A 325 30.93 11.14 -12.50
C LEU A 325 31.69 12.19 -13.32
N HIS A 326 33.02 12.06 -13.39
CA HIS A 326 33.86 12.95 -14.19
C HIS A 326 33.50 12.92 -15.68
N LYS A 327 33.34 11.71 -16.25
CA LYS A 327 32.94 11.54 -17.68
C LYS A 327 31.65 12.30 -18.04
N TYR A 328 30.69 12.35 -17.13
CA TYR A 328 29.39 13.00 -17.35
C TYR A 328 29.34 14.44 -16.78
N ASN A 329 30.47 14.99 -16.33
CA ASN A 329 30.57 16.32 -15.71
C ASN A 329 29.59 16.49 -14.54
N ILE A 330 29.56 15.51 -13.62
CA ILE A 330 28.70 15.50 -12.45
C ILE A 330 29.52 15.81 -11.21
N THR A 331 29.07 16.79 -10.43
CA THR A 331 29.74 17.20 -9.19
C THR A 331 29.37 16.22 -8.06
N PRO A 332 30.35 15.50 -7.47
CA PRO A 332 30.07 14.60 -6.36
C PRO A 332 29.84 15.37 -5.05
N SER A 333 28.91 14.87 -4.26
CA SER A 333 28.60 15.35 -2.91
C SER A 333 28.33 14.15 -2.00
N MET A 334 28.77 14.20 -0.75
CA MET A 334 28.56 13.09 0.20
C MET A 334 28.11 13.61 1.57
N THR A 335 27.43 12.74 2.32
CA THR A 335 27.07 13.03 3.73
C THR A 335 28.30 13.33 4.59
N ASP A 336 28.17 14.14 5.66
CA ASP A 336 29.31 14.51 6.52
C ASP A 336 29.72 13.42 7.52
N GLY A 337 29.17 12.21 7.44
CA GLY A 337 29.57 11.05 8.23
C GLY A 337 28.45 10.40 9.00
N TYR A 338 28.20 10.78 10.24
CA TYR A 338 27.28 10.05 11.13
C TYR A 338 25.81 10.48 11.05
N ASP A 339 25.51 11.56 10.35
CA ASP A 339 24.17 12.08 10.25
C ASP A 339 23.37 11.41 9.12
N CYS A 340 22.55 10.43 9.47
CA CYS A 340 21.65 9.74 8.54
C CYS A 340 20.60 10.67 7.91
N TYR A 341 20.29 11.81 8.53
CA TYR A 341 19.31 12.76 7.97
C TYR A 341 19.81 13.44 6.69
N GLN A 342 21.11 13.45 6.44
CA GLN A 342 21.68 14.08 5.24
C GLN A 342 21.34 13.32 3.95
N ASN A 343 20.99 12.03 4.00
CA ASN A 343 20.47 11.25 2.86
C ASN A 343 19.00 10.82 3.04
N ALA A 344 18.28 11.53 3.93
CA ALA A 344 16.90 11.18 4.30
C ALA A 344 15.94 11.06 3.11
N LEU A 345 16.20 11.75 2.00
CA LEU A 345 15.38 11.64 0.80
C LEU A 345 15.51 10.26 0.14
N ALA A 346 16.73 9.80 -0.10
CA ALA A 346 16.98 8.50 -0.72
C ALA A 346 16.46 7.37 0.20
N GLU A 347 16.72 7.44 1.50
CA GLU A 347 16.17 6.52 2.51
C GLU A 347 14.64 6.50 2.48
N ARG A 348 14.01 7.67 2.36
CA ARG A 348 12.55 7.78 2.26
C ARG A 348 11.99 7.10 1.03
N VAL A 349 12.63 7.24 -0.12
CA VAL A 349 12.22 6.57 -1.37
C VAL A 349 12.36 5.07 -1.23
N ASN A 350 13.49 4.59 -0.70
CA ASN A 350 13.71 3.18 -0.39
C ASN A 350 12.64 2.61 0.54
N GLY A 351 12.34 3.35 1.62
CA GLY A 351 11.29 2.97 2.57
C GLY A 351 9.91 2.87 1.92
N ILE A 352 9.56 3.79 1.02
CA ILE A 352 8.30 3.76 0.28
C ILE A 352 8.23 2.52 -0.61
N LEU A 353 9.26 2.26 -1.42
CA LEU A 353 9.29 1.09 -2.28
C LEU A 353 9.13 -0.20 -1.49
N LYS A 354 9.90 -0.37 -0.42
CA LYS A 354 9.86 -1.57 0.43
C LYS A 354 8.50 -1.77 1.13
N GLN A 355 7.90 -0.69 1.63
CA GLN A 355 6.67 -0.80 2.41
C GLN A 355 5.42 -0.90 1.55
N GLU A 356 5.39 -0.19 0.42
CA GLU A 356 4.18 -0.07 -0.38
C GLU A 356 4.14 -1.01 -1.60
N LEU A 357 5.31 -1.33 -2.21
CA LEU A 357 5.37 -2.02 -3.51
C LEU A 357 6.22 -3.30 -3.53
N LEU A 358 7.34 -3.32 -2.80
CA LEU A 358 8.28 -4.46 -2.73
C LEU A 358 8.06 -5.33 -1.47
N GLY A 359 6.85 -5.34 -0.95
CA GLY A 359 6.56 -6.00 0.33
C GLY A 359 6.54 -7.51 0.28
N ASP A 360 6.58 -8.12 -0.90
CA ASP A 360 6.44 -9.56 -1.10
C ASP A 360 7.76 -10.19 -1.52
N ILE A 361 7.98 -11.43 -1.11
CA ILE A 361 9.20 -12.17 -1.39
C ILE A 361 9.00 -12.96 -2.68
N CYS A 362 9.77 -12.63 -3.72
CA CYS A 362 9.76 -13.36 -4.97
C CYS A 362 10.52 -14.69 -4.87
N ASN A 363 10.16 -15.66 -5.72
CA ASN A 363 10.80 -16.96 -5.73
C ASN A 363 12.22 -16.91 -6.28
N ASN A 364 12.45 -16.10 -7.31
CA ASN A 364 13.70 -16.03 -8.04
C ASN A 364 14.06 -14.60 -8.45
N TYR A 365 15.28 -14.41 -8.95
CA TYR A 365 15.82 -13.11 -9.40
C TYR A 365 15.03 -12.51 -10.58
N LYS A 366 14.58 -13.33 -11.54
CA LYS A 366 13.86 -12.86 -12.71
C LYS A 366 12.52 -12.20 -12.33
N ASP A 367 11.78 -12.83 -11.44
CA ASP A 367 10.51 -12.29 -10.93
C ASP A 367 10.76 -11.04 -10.08
N LEU A 368 11.82 -11.04 -9.26
CA LEU A 368 12.21 -9.87 -8.48
C LEU A 368 12.57 -8.67 -9.37
N LYS A 369 13.30 -8.88 -10.46
CA LYS A 369 13.65 -7.84 -11.44
C LYS A 369 12.40 -7.24 -12.08
N LEU A 370 11.43 -8.08 -12.43
CA LEU A 370 10.15 -7.63 -12.98
C LEU A 370 9.32 -6.86 -11.93
N LEU A 371 9.29 -7.32 -10.68
CA LEU A 371 8.64 -6.65 -9.58
C LEU A 371 9.23 -5.26 -9.34
N VAL A 372 10.56 -5.14 -9.31
CA VAL A 372 11.26 -3.86 -9.15
C VAL A 372 10.91 -2.91 -10.29
N LYS A 373 10.96 -3.35 -11.53
CA LYS A 373 10.60 -2.54 -12.70
C LYS A 373 9.17 -1.98 -12.57
N HIS A 374 8.18 -2.84 -12.38
CA HIS A 374 6.79 -2.42 -12.22
C HIS A 374 6.57 -1.51 -11.01
N SER A 375 7.27 -1.77 -9.90
CA SER A 375 7.18 -0.95 -8.69
C SER A 375 7.68 0.47 -8.92
N ILE A 376 8.79 0.63 -9.64
CA ILE A 376 9.35 1.94 -9.98
C ILE A 376 8.45 2.67 -10.98
N GLU A 377 7.91 1.99 -11.98
CA GLU A 377 6.93 2.57 -12.91
C GLU A 377 5.68 3.08 -12.16
N ILE A 378 5.12 2.27 -11.27
CA ILE A 378 3.96 2.65 -10.44
C ILE A 378 4.31 3.82 -9.51
N TYR A 379 5.49 3.79 -8.88
CA TYR A 379 5.97 4.86 -8.03
C TYR A 379 6.07 6.19 -8.79
N ASN A 380 6.67 6.18 -9.96
CA ASN A 380 6.89 7.37 -10.77
C ASN A 380 5.59 7.91 -11.40
N MET A 381 4.72 7.03 -11.91
CA MET A 381 3.60 7.42 -12.77
C MET A 381 2.26 7.52 -12.04
N LYS A 382 2.05 6.73 -10.98
CA LYS A 382 0.72 6.58 -10.36
C LYS A 382 0.66 7.00 -8.90
N ARG A 383 1.79 7.01 -8.19
CA ARG A 383 1.79 7.27 -6.76
C ARG A 383 1.80 8.75 -6.43
N PRO A 384 0.79 9.29 -5.72
CA PRO A 384 0.80 10.69 -5.29
C PRO A 384 1.75 10.89 -4.09
N HIS A 385 2.42 12.04 -4.05
CA HIS A 385 3.34 12.43 -2.99
C HIS A 385 2.85 13.66 -2.24
N LEU A 386 2.85 13.60 -0.90
CA LEU A 386 2.48 14.74 -0.04
C LEU A 386 3.40 15.95 -0.29
N ALA A 387 4.71 15.71 -0.35
CA ALA A 387 5.71 16.77 -0.61
C ALA A 387 5.61 17.40 -2.02
N LEU A 388 4.84 16.79 -2.92
CA LEU A 388 4.58 17.30 -4.28
C LEU A 388 3.11 17.73 -4.43
N ASN A 389 2.46 18.16 -3.37
CA ASN A 389 1.05 18.54 -3.38
C ASN A 389 0.15 17.47 -4.02
N MET A 390 0.37 16.21 -3.65
CA MET A 390 -0.35 15.05 -4.16
C MET A 390 -0.15 14.74 -5.66
N LYS A 391 0.79 15.39 -6.32
CA LYS A 391 1.16 15.05 -7.71
C LYS A 391 2.11 13.86 -7.75
N THR A 392 2.21 13.23 -8.92
CA THR A 392 3.16 12.13 -9.14
C THR A 392 4.57 12.66 -9.44
N PRO A 393 5.63 11.89 -9.14
CA PRO A 393 7.00 12.28 -9.47
C PRO A 393 7.19 12.62 -10.95
N ASN A 394 6.65 11.79 -11.84
CA ASN A 394 6.78 12.01 -13.28
C ASN A 394 6.08 13.29 -13.74
N PHE A 395 4.90 13.61 -13.20
CA PHE A 395 4.20 14.85 -13.53
C PHE A 395 5.03 16.08 -13.17
N ILE A 396 5.67 16.09 -11.99
CA ILE A 396 6.52 17.21 -11.56
C ILE A 396 7.80 17.26 -12.40
N HIS A 397 8.38 16.11 -12.72
CA HIS A 397 9.60 16.05 -13.52
C HIS A 397 9.42 16.58 -14.94
N GLN A 398 8.28 16.33 -15.56
CA GLN A 398 7.96 16.78 -16.92
C GLN A 398 7.47 18.23 -16.99
N LYS A 399 6.86 18.77 -15.93
CA LYS A 399 6.22 20.10 -15.95
C LYS A 399 7.22 21.26 -16.08
N THR A 400 8.51 21.01 -15.98
CA THR A 400 9.58 22.00 -16.03
C THR A 400 10.11 22.26 -17.45
N ASP A 401 9.42 21.84 -18.49
CA ASP A 401 9.77 22.18 -19.87
C ASP A 401 9.76 23.70 -20.16
N GLY A 402 9.21 24.52 -19.26
CA GLY A 402 9.30 26.00 -19.32
C GLY A 402 10.66 26.56 -18.94
N TYR A 403 11.58 25.82 -18.33
CA TYR A 403 12.93 26.28 -17.98
C TYR A 403 13.98 26.01 -19.04
N LYS A 404 13.60 25.43 -20.18
CA LYS A 404 14.51 25.24 -21.33
C LYS A 404 14.98 26.55 -21.97
N SER A 405 14.41 27.70 -21.54
CA SER A 405 14.73 29.03 -22.10
C SER A 405 15.55 29.95 -21.17
N ILE A 406 15.95 29.49 -19.99
CA ILE A 406 16.85 30.24 -19.11
C ILE A 406 18.27 29.70 -19.31
N GLY A 407 18.76 29.85 -20.55
CA GLY A 407 20.18 29.90 -20.83
C GLY A 407 20.75 31.22 -20.32
N SER A 408 21.87 31.17 -19.60
CA SER A 408 22.69 32.27 -19.11
C SER A 408 22.19 33.01 -17.87
N TYR A 409 22.44 32.41 -16.70
CA TYR A 409 22.78 33.22 -15.55
C TYR A 409 24.18 32.84 -15.04
N ASN A 410 25.06 33.85 -15.06
CA ASN A 410 26.42 33.81 -14.59
C ASN A 410 26.53 33.19 -13.21
N ILE A 411 27.29 32.11 -13.09
CA ILE A 411 27.85 31.64 -11.85
C ILE A 411 29.04 32.55 -11.58
N LEU A 412 28.86 33.54 -10.73
CA LEU A 412 29.99 34.22 -10.09
C LEU A 412 30.62 33.22 -9.10
N VAL A 413 31.88 32.99 -9.30
CA VAL A 413 32.88 32.20 -8.52
C VAL A 413 32.89 32.60 -7.06
#